data_20e731631cbf3df9f640a64d2c7294c2
#
_entry.id   20e731631cbf3df9f640a64d2c7294c2
#
_cell.length_a   1.000
_cell.length_b   1.000
_cell.length_c   1.000
_cell.angle_alpha   90.00
_cell.angle_beta   90.00
_cell.angle_gamma   90.00
#
_symmetry.space_group_name_H-M   'P 1'
#
loop_
_entity.id
_entity.type
_entity.pdbx_description
1 polymer ?
#
loop_
_entity_poly.entity_id
_entity_poly.type
_entity_poly.pdbx_seq_one_letter_code
_entity_poly.pdbx_strand_id
1 'polypeptide(L)'
;MHFKLEFTRYSSELFVTVENRMLDCMKQIRLFILVWLLLVSGSLAAQENNSNFATQQVDRKVESLLLIERLGDIAYVDVVRLAGPPPAYRKETGTAFKDSLLGNQLKFYSYVFIPKSTKQNKKYPLLVYPHGGVHSNFTTVSVHILREMLSQGYIVIAPDYRGSTGYGRSFYENIDYGGLENEDVMASRDYMVESYDIVDPDRVGLVGWSHGGMITLMNLTRYPDKFACGYAGVPVSDVGYRLSYQTPEYSHNYTVEYHIGATPEEKPEEYARRSPVTYAKQLRKPLRITTCMNDDDVSVTEVQRMIDSLTFHHRDFECKVFPKMPGAHAFERIDSMEACEIRLDTYAFLARYLNPPKPIRTIKDLRKAGYLYH
;
A
#
# COMPACT_ATOMS: atom_id res chain seq x y z
N MET A 1 89.23 -7.27 16.60
CA MET A 1 88.36 -7.10 15.45
C MET A 1 86.96 -7.78 15.59
N HIS A 2 86.61 -8.30 16.78
CA HIS A 2 85.34 -8.99 17.02
C HIS A 2 84.21 -8.12 17.68
N PHE A 3 84.52 -6.99 18.29
CA PHE A 3 83.55 -6.14 18.99
C PHE A 3 82.70 -5.23 18.10
N LYS A 4 83.08 -5.01 16.89
CA LYS A 4 82.35 -4.08 15.98
C LYS A 4 81.21 -4.80 15.24
N LEU A 5 81.21 -6.12 15.14
CA LEU A 5 80.15 -6.87 14.37
C LEU A 5 78.93 -7.24 15.24
N GLU A 6 79.06 -7.33 16.54
CA GLU A 6 77.85 -7.57 17.41
C GLU A 6 77.00 -6.36 17.61
N PHE A 7 77.55 -5.14 17.65
CA PHE A 7 76.80 -3.93 17.84
C PHE A 7 75.90 -3.56 16.64
N THR A 8 76.30 -3.91 15.41
CA THR A 8 75.55 -3.71 14.21
C THR A 8 74.39 -4.70 14.05
N ARG A 9 74.51 -5.91 14.62
CA ARG A 9 73.47 -6.92 14.55
C ARG A 9 72.32 -6.62 15.56
N TYR A 10 72.63 -6.16 16.74
CA TYR A 10 71.65 -5.76 17.76
C TYR A 10 70.86 -4.52 17.36
N SER A 11 71.46 -3.56 16.68
CA SER A 11 70.76 -2.35 16.20
C SER A 11 69.80 -2.65 15.06
N SER A 12 70.10 -3.59 14.15
CA SER A 12 69.22 -3.98 13.06
C SER A 12 68.01 -4.79 13.53
N GLU A 13 68.15 -5.68 14.49
CA GLU A 13 67.04 -6.46 15.08
C GLU A 13 66.11 -5.56 15.92
N LEU A 14 66.67 -4.59 16.62
CA LEU A 14 65.87 -3.62 17.36
C LEU A 14 65.06 -2.69 16.43
N PHE A 15 65.62 -2.27 15.30
CA PHE A 15 64.99 -1.45 14.29
C PHE A 15 63.82 -2.20 13.61
N VAL A 16 64.02 -3.44 13.20
CA VAL A 16 62.98 -4.29 12.60
C VAL A 16 61.85 -4.59 13.58
N THR A 17 62.13 -4.74 14.88
CA THR A 17 61.12 -4.98 15.92
C THR A 17 60.29 -3.72 16.20
N VAL A 18 60.89 -2.55 16.17
CA VAL A 18 60.17 -1.26 16.32
C VAL A 18 59.30 -0.98 15.12
N GLU A 19 59.80 -1.23 13.90
CA GLU A 19 59.05 -1.03 12.64
C GLU A 19 57.82 -1.97 12.55
N ASN A 20 57.96 -3.23 12.94
CA ASN A 20 56.84 -4.17 13.01
C ASN A 20 55.80 -3.78 14.06
N ARG A 21 56.18 -3.28 15.23
CA ARG A 21 55.26 -2.77 16.25
C ARG A 21 54.53 -1.50 15.79
N MET A 22 55.20 -0.62 15.07
CA MET A 22 54.57 0.57 14.48
C MET A 22 53.55 0.18 13.39
N LEU A 23 53.89 -0.79 12.53
CA LEU A 23 52.97 -1.33 11.51
C LEU A 23 51.71 -1.95 12.12
N ASP A 24 51.83 -2.73 13.18
CA ASP A 24 50.71 -3.34 13.88
C ASP A 24 49.85 -2.31 14.62
N CYS A 25 50.47 -1.31 15.23
CA CYS A 25 49.76 -0.17 15.81
C CYS A 25 48.97 0.63 14.74
N MET A 26 49.54 0.88 13.58
CA MET A 26 48.87 1.52 12.47
C MET A 26 47.71 0.71 11.90
N LYS A 27 47.83 -0.64 11.83
CA LYS A 27 46.72 -1.52 11.44
C LYS A 27 45.56 -1.47 12.45
N GLN A 28 45.86 -1.46 13.74
CA GLN A 28 44.84 -1.36 14.79
C GLN A 28 44.14 -0.01 14.77
N ILE A 29 44.88 1.08 14.55
CA ILE A 29 44.31 2.43 14.43
C ILE A 29 43.41 2.49 13.17
N ARG A 30 43.82 1.95 12.04
CA ARG A 30 42.99 1.90 10.82
C ARG A 30 41.71 1.09 11.05
N LEU A 31 41.81 -0.06 11.72
CA LEU A 31 40.64 -0.88 12.04
C LEU A 31 39.67 -0.12 12.97
N PHE A 32 40.21 0.56 13.99
CA PHE A 32 39.42 1.37 14.92
C PHE A 32 38.69 2.53 14.21
N ILE A 33 39.38 3.25 13.32
CA ILE A 33 38.79 4.31 12.50
C ILE A 33 37.68 3.74 11.58
N LEU A 34 37.91 2.57 10.98
CA LEU A 34 36.92 1.94 10.09
C LEU A 34 35.65 1.54 10.86
N VAL A 35 35.81 0.94 12.05
CA VAL A 35 34.70 0.56 12.93
C VAL A 35 33.96 1.81 13.42
N TRP A 36 34.68 2.86 13.79
CA TRP A 36 34.09 4.12 14.23
C TRP A 36 33.30 4.80 13.10
N LEU A 37 33.82 4.82 11.86
CA LEU A 37 33.13 5.34 10.68
C LEU A 37 31.86 4.54 10.37
N LEU A 38 31.87 3.21 10.51
CA LEU A 38 30.70 2.35 10.34
C LEU A 38 29.64 2.61 11.42
N LEU A 39 30.04 2.82 12.68
CA LEU A 39 29.13 3.15 13.76
C LEU A 39 28.51 4.54 13.61
N VAL A 40 29.29 5.52 13.17
CA VAL A 40 28.79 6.89 12.93
C VAL A 40 27.86 6.92 11.73
N SER A 41 28.18 6.23 10.62
CA SER A 41 27.31 6.14 9.46
C SER A 41 26.00 5.42 9.77
N GLY A 42 26.04 4.36 10.56
CA GLY A 42 24.84 3.65 11.03
C GLY A 42 23.95 4.53 11.92
N SER A 43 24.54 5.32 12.80
CA SER A 43 23.77 6.24 13.66
C SER A 43 23.16 7.42 12.89
N LEU A 44 23.86 7.96 11.89
CA LEU A 44 23.32 9.01 11.01
C LEU A 44 22.15 8.50 10.16
N ALA A 45 22.28 7.31 9.56
CA ALA A 45 21.19 6.68 8.79
C ALA A 45 19.96 6.38 9.68
N ALA A 46 20.16 5.92 10.91
CA ALA A 46 19.07 5.69 11.86
C ALA A 46 18.39 6.99 12.29
N GLN A 47 19.14 8.09 12.45
CA GLN A 47 18.60 9.39 12.77
C GLN A 47 17.81 10.01 11.60
N GLU A 48 18.30 9.85 10.38
CA GLU A 48 17.62 10.29 9.15
C GLU A 48 16.29 9.53 8.95
N ASN A 49 16.27 8.21 9.13
CA ASN A 49 15.05 7.42 9.07
C ASN A 49 14.02 7.82 10.14
N ASN A 50 14.45 8.08 11.38
CA ASN A 50 13.55 8.52 12.43
C ASN A 50 12.98 9.94 12.18
N SER A 51 13.76 10.84 11.62
CA SER A 51 13.28 12.17 11.23
C SER A 51 12.23 12.08 10.12
N ASN A 52 12.40 11.16 9.17
CA ASN A 52 11.43 10.93 8.09
C ASN A 52 10.07 10.45 8.64
N PHE A 53 10.04 9.49 9.56
CA PHE A 53 8.78 9.05 10.18
C PHE A 53 8.08 10.15 10.98
N ALA A 54 8.83 11.02 11.66
CA ALA A 54 8.27 12.16 12.39
C ALA A 54 7.65 13.18 11.43
N THR A 55 8.32 13.50 10.33
CA THR A 55 7.81 14.36 9.26
C THR A 55 6.53 13.80 8.65
N GLN A 56 6.51 12.52 8.29
CA GLN A 56 5.32 11.86 7.77
C GLN A 56 4.12 11.92 8.72
N GLN A 57 4.34 11.86 10.04
CA GLN A 57 3.26 12.01 11.01
C GLN A 57 2.67 13.43 11.03
N VAL A 58 3.49 14.45 10.83
CA VAL A 58 3.03 15.84 10.70
C VAL A 58 2.26 16.00 9.40
N ASP A 59 2.84 15.56 8.29
CA ASP A 59 2.22 15.66 6.95
C ASP A 59 0.84 14.99 6.93
N ARG A 60 0.71 13.77 7.48
CA ARG A 60 -0.59 13.09 7.59
C ARG A 60 -1.62 13.91 8.38
N LYS A 61 -1.21 14.56 9.47
CA LYS A 61 -2.14 15.40 10.25
C LYS A 61 -2.57 16.63 9.46
N VAL A 62 -1.67 17.25 8.73
CA VAL A 62 -1.96 18.38 7.83
C VAL A 62 -2.90 17.92 6.72
N GLU A 63 -2.62 16.82 6.05
CA GLU A 63 -3.47 16.22 5.03
C GLU A 63 -4.88 15.90 5.55
N SER A 64 -5.00 15.37 6.78
CA SER A 64 -6.30 15.13 7.41
C SER A 64 -7.12 16.41 7.56
N LEU A 65 -6.50 17.51 7.97
CA LEU A 65 -7.17 18.81 8.10
C LEU A 65 -7.57 19.37 6.73
N LEU A 66 -6.70 19.23 5.73
CA LEU A 66 -6.98 19.67 4.37
C LEU A 66 -8.10 18.84 3.72
N LEU A 67 -8.19 17.53 3.99
CA LEU A 67 -9.32 16.70 3.53
C LEU A 67 -10.65 17.19 4.13
N ILE A 68 -10.67 17.53 5.42
CA ILE A 68 -11.86 18.10 6.07
C ILE A 68 -12.24 19.44 5.43
N GLU A 69 -11.27 20.31 5.19
CA GLU A 69 -11.49 21.61 4.55
C GLU A 69 -12.04 21.46 3.12
N ARG A 70 -11.40 20.59 2.31
CA ARG A 70 -11.72 20.41 0.88
C ARG A 70 -13.01 19.65 0.60
N LEU A 71 -13.52 18.89 1.56
CA LEU A 71 -14.73 18.07 1.43
C LEU A 71 -15.88 18.55 2.32
N GLY A 72 -15.59 19.42 3.29
CA GLY A 72 -16.54 19.87 4.29
C GLY A 72 -17.76 20.62 3.76
N ASP A 73 -17.72 21.13 2.53
CA ASP A 73 -18.87 21.73 1.85
C ASP A 73 -19.93 20.68 1.43
N ILE A 74 -19.51 19.47 1.04
CA ILE A 74 -20.39 18.42 0.49
C ILE A 74 -20.57 17.21 1.39
N ALA A 75 -19.67 16.98 2.37
CA ALA A 75 -19.69 15.79 3.22
C ALA A 75 -19.39 16.11 4.68
N TYR A 76 -19.87 15.24 5.56
CA TYR A 76 -19.31 15.07 6.90
C TYR A 76 -18.09 14.18 6.77
N VAL A 77 -16.97 14.63 7.32
CA VAL A 77 -15.69 13.91 7.30
C VAL A 77 -15.32 13.55 8.72
N ASP A 78 -15.13 12.27 8.97
CA ASP A 78 -14.69 11.75 10.26
C ASP A 78 -13.47 10.84 10.09
N VAL A 79 -12.70 10.67 11.17
CA VAL A 79 -11.56 9.77 11.22
C VAL A 79 -11.75 8.81 12.38
N VAL A 80 -12.08 7.56 12.05
CA VAL A 80 -12.35 6.52 13.03
C VAL A 80 -11.12 5.63 13.25
N ARG A 81 -10.96 5.14 14.48
CA ARG A 81 -9.92 4.19 14.83
C ARG A 81 -10.51 2.80 14.96
N LEU A 82 -10.11 1.91 14.07
CA LEU A 82 -10.64 0.55 13.98
C LEU A 82 -9.62 -0.48 14.47
N ALA A 83 -10.08 -1.72 14.61
CA ALA A 83 -9.28 -2.87 15.00
C ALA A 83 -9.24 -3.87 13.85
N GLY A 84 -8.05 -4.11 13.33
CA GLY A 84 -7.74 -5.21 12.42
C GLY A 84 -7.24 -6.45 13.18
N PRO A 85 -6.94 -7.54 12.47
CA PRO A 85 -6.30 -8.71 13.06
C PRO A 85 -5.00 -8.36 13.77
N PRO A 86 -4.55 -9.17 14.74
CA PRO A 86 -3.20 -9.04 15.31
C PRO A 86 -2.13 -9.01 14.22
N PRO A 87 -0.96 -8.40 14.49
CA PRO A 87 0.21 -8.52 13.60
C PRO A 87 0.52 -9.98 13.30
N ALA A 88 1.00 -10.26 12.08
CA ALA A 88 1.42 -11.60 11.71
C ALA A 88 2.52 -12.10 12.68
N TYR A 89 2.32 -13.31 13.25
CA TYR A 89 3.33 -13.93 14.09
C TYR A 89 4.53 -14.37 13.24
N ARG A 90 5.71 -13.89 13.60
CA ARG A 90 6.97 -14.31 13.00
C ARG A 90 7.84 -14.95 14.07
N LYS A 91 7.92 -16.26 14.02
CA LYS A 91 8.58 -17.11 14.99
C LYS A 91 10.09 -16.82 15.16
N GLU A 92 10.71 -16.16 14.19
CA GLU A 92 12.16 -16.13 14.01
C GLU A 92 12.88 -14.95 14.66
N THR A 93 12.17 -13.95 15.16
CA THR A 93 12.81 -12.77 15.76
C THR A 93 12.95 -12.81 17.27
N GLY A 94 12.57 -13.92 17.94
CA GLY A 94 12.92 -14.32 19.32
C GLY A 94 12.92 -13.26 20.43
N THR A 95 12.26 -12.12 20.23
CA THR A 95 12.20 -11.07 21.25
C THR A 95 10.91 -11.22 22.06
N ALA A 96 11.03 -11.26 23.38
CA ALA A 96 9.91 -11.31 24.33
C ALA A 96 8.86 -10.21 24.11
N PHE A 97 9.23 -9.12 23.46
CA PHE A 97 8.33 -8.03 23.08
C PHE A 97 7.30 -8.47 22.04
N LYS A 98 7.64 -9.37 21.11
CA LYS A 98 6.70 -9.88 20.10
C LYS A 98 5.70 -10.87 20.67
N ASP A 99 6.11 -11.68 21.63
CA ASP A 99 5.20 -12.61 22.30
C ASP A 99 4.11 -11.89 23.13
N SER A 100 4.44 -10.70 23.67
CA SER A 100 3.47 -9.89 24.41
C SER A 100 2.41 -9.21 23.54
N LEU A 101 2.67 -9.08 22.24
CA LEU A 101 1.74 -8.50 21.26
C LEU A 101 0.89 -9.56 20.56
N LEU A 102 1.19 -10.85 20.74
CA LEU A 102 0.38 -11.95 20.20
C LEU A 102 -1.05 -11.86 20.75
N GLY A 103 -2.01 -11.80 19.85
CA GLY A 103 -3.42 -11.68 20.17
C GLY A 103 -3.92 -10.25 20.35
N ASN A 104 -3.07 -9.23 20.48
CA ASN A 104 -3.50 -7.85 20.46
C ASN A 104 -3.83 -7.40 19.04
N GLN A 105 -5.06 -6.92 18.84
CA GLN A 105 -5.52 -6.38 17.58
C GLN A 105 -4.69 -5.16 17.17
N LEU A 106 -4.28 -5.10 15.89
CA LEU A 106 -3.69 -3.90 15.31
C LEU A 106 -4.76 -2.80 15.24
N LYS A 107 -4.41 -1.60 15.68
CA LYS A 107 -5.27 -0.42 15.54
C LYS A 107 -4.83 0.40 14.34
N PHE A 108 -5.78 0.71 13.46
CA PHE A 108 -5.55 1.53 12.28
C PHE A 108 -6.63 2.60 12.15
N TYR A 109 -6.47 3.55 11.24
CA TYR A 109 -7.41 4.64 11.04
C TYR A 109 -8.10 4.52 9.69
N SER A 110 -9.36 4.96 9.61
CA SER A 110 -10.11 5.07 8.38
C SER A 110 -10.82 6.41 8.31
N TYR A 111 -10.79 7.04 7.15
CA TYR A 111 -11.58 8.21 6.87
C TYR A 111 -13.00 7.78 6.47
N VAL A 112 -14.00 8.40 7.08
CA VAL A 112 -15.42 8.21 6.77
C VAL A 112 -15.97 9.48 6.14
N PHE A 113 -16.56 9.34 4.97
CA PHE A 113 -17.15 10.45 4.23
C PHE A 113 -18.65 10.18 3.99
N ILE A 114 -19.50 10.99 4.60
CA ILE A 114 -20.96 10.87 4.47
C ILE A 114 -21.49 12.11 3.75
N PRO A 115 -22.10 11.99 2.56
CA PRO A 115 -22.64 13.15 1.85
C PRO A 115 -23.67 13.91 2.70
N LYS A 116 -23.57 15.22 2.78
CA LYS A 116 -24.56 16.07 3.48
C LYS A 116 -25.97 15.98 2.89
N SER A 117 -26.09 15.44 1.68
CA SER A 117 -27.39 15.19 1.03
C SER A 117 -28.10 13.92 1.53
N THR A 118 -27.47 13.10 2.38
CA THR A 118 -28.09 11.89 2.96
C THR A 118 -29.20 12.23 3.94
N LYS A 119 -30.19 11.32 4.04
CA LYS A 119 -31.34 11.42 4.95
C LYS A 119 -31.35 10.19 5.84
N GLN A 120 -31.64 10.35 7.12
CA GLN A 120 -31.63 9.27 8.12
C GLN A 120 -32.55 8.09 7.80
N ASN A 121 -33.66 8.34 7.11
CA ASN A 121 -34.64 7.30 6.77
C ASN A 121 -34.43 6.63 5.41
N LYS A 122 -33.25 6.78 4.81
CA LYS A 122 -32.90 6.18 3.52
C LYS A 122 -31.57 5.41 3.62
N LYS A 123 -31.49 4.34 2.82
CA LYS A 123 -30.27 3.56 2.65
C LYS A 123 -29.46 4.05 1.44
N TYR A 124 -28.14 4.10 1.59
CA TYR A 124 -27.20 4.57 0.57
C TYR A 124 -26.11 3.53 0.29
N PRO A 125 -25.62 3.43 -0.95
CA PRO A 125 -24.52 2.54 -1.28
C PRO A 125 -23.23 3.01 -0.62
N LEU A 126 -22.41 2.04 -0.22
CA LEU A 126 -21.08 2.23 0.35
C LEU A 126 -20.00 1.92 -0.69
N LEU A 127 -18.99 2.74 -0.79
CA LEU A 127 -17.71 2.43 -1.44
C LEU A 127 -16.64 2.27 -0.37
N VAL A 128 -15.96 1.12 -0.41
CA VAL A 128 -14.74 0.88 0.37
C VAL A 128 -13.57 1.18 -0.57
N TYR A 129 -12.75 2.16 -0.19
CA TYR A 129 -11.72 2.72 -1.05
C TYR A 129 -10.33 2.59 -0.41
N PRO A 130 -9.66 1.41 -0.51
CA PRO A 130 -8.27 1.26 -0.11
C PRO A 130 -7.35 2.06 -1.06
N HIS A 131 -6.39 2.80 -0.49
CA HIS A 131 -5.42 3.56 -1.27
C HIS A 131 -4.42 2.66 -2.00
N GLY A 132 -3.83 3.16 -3.08
CA GLY A 132 -2.69 2.56 -3.78
C GLY A 132 -1.38 2.90 -3.08
N GLY A 133 -0.28 2.24 -3.52
CA GLY A 133 1.00 2.33 -2.84
C GLY A 133 0.96 1.58 -1.51
N VAL A 134 1.85 0.61 -1.32
CA VAL A 134 1.90 -0.18 -0.07
C VAL A 134 2.13 0.74 1.11
N HIS A 135 3.14 1.60 0.99
CA HIS A 135 3.52 2.60 1.97
C HIS A 135 3.05 3.98 1.50
N SER A 136 1.76 4.22 1.59
CA SER A 136 1.08 5.48 1.30
C SER A 136 0.03 5.76 2.38
N ASN A 137 -0.77 6.77 2.22
CA ASN A 137 -1.93 7.10 3.05
C ASN A 137 -2.91 7.95 2.25
N PHE A 138 -4.12 8.14 2.76
CA PHE A 138 -5.06 9.05 2.15
C PHE A 138 -4.60 10.50 2.27
N THR A 139 -4.65 11.22 1.13
CA THR A 139 -4.22 12.61 1.00
C THR A 139 -5.20 13.40 0.11
N THR A 140 -5.00 14.70 0.03
CA THR A 140 -5.76 15.61 -0.84
C THR A 140 -5.62 15.31 -2.32
N VAL A 141 -4.66 14.52 -2.75
CA VAL A 141 -4.54 14.04 -4.14
C VAL A 141 -5.79 13.32 -4.62
N SER A 142 -6.53 12.65 -3.72
CA SER A 142 -7.75 11.93 -4.03
C SER A 142 -9.04 12.77 -3.92
N VAL A 143 -8.96 14.05 -3.59
CA VAL A 143 -10.13 14.90 -3.30
C VAL A 143 -11.11 14.94 -4.46
N HIS A 144 -10.65 15.11 -5.70
CA HIS A 144 -11.53 15.17 -6.87
C HIS A 144 -12.32 13.87 -7.06
N ILE A 145 -11.69 12.71 -6.89
CA ILE A 145 -12.32 11.40 -6.98
C ILE A 145 -13.33 11.21 -5.83
N LEU A 146 -12.97 11.59 -4.61
CA LEU A 146 -13.88 11.55 -3.47
C LEU A 146 -15.11 12.45 -3.70
N ARG A 147 -14.91 13.67 -4.22
CA ARG A 147 -16.02 14.57 -4.57
C ARG A 147 -16.93 13.98 -5.64
N GLU A 148 -16.36 13.35 -6.68
CA GLU A 148 -17.10 12.64 -7.72
C GLU A 148 -17.98 11.52 -7.12
N MET A 149 -17.42 10.70 -6.21
CA MET A 149 -18.18 9.65 -5.53
C MET A 149 -19.28 10.21 -4.61
N LEU A 150 -18.94 11.17 -3.77
CA LEU A 150 -19.86 11.78 -2.81
C LEU A 150 -21.01 12.53 -3.48
N SER A 151 -20.77 13.19 -4.60
CA SER A 151 -21.80 13.90 -5.36
C SER A 151 -22.87 12.98 -5.94
N GLN A 152 -22.52 11.72 -6.21
CA GLN A 152 -23.44 10.67 -6.65
C GLN A 152 -24.28 10.11 -5.47
N GLY A 153 -23.92 10.42 -4.24
CA GLY A 153 -24.56 9.93 -3.03
C GLY A 153 -24.02 8.61 -2.51
N TYR A 154 -22.79 8.22 -2.90
CA TYR A 154 -22.07 7.16 -2.23
C TYR A 154 -21.59 7.62 -0.86
N ILE A 155 -21.74 6.80 0.16
CA ILE A 155 -20.97 6.89 1.39
C ILE A 155 -19.60 6.25 1.09
N VAL A 156 -18.50 6.82 1.59
CA VAL A 156 -17.17 6.28 1.33
C VAL A 156 -16.44 6.03 2.65
N ILE A 157 -15.78 4.88 2.77
CA ILE A 157 -14.78 4.63 3.80
C ILE A 157 -13.43 4.35 3.14
N ALA A 158 -12.40 5.06 3.62
CA ALA A 158 -11.06 5.03 3.07
C ALA A 158 -10.05 4.66 4.17
N PRO A 159 -9.70 3.37 4.30
CA PRO A 159 -8.78 2.91 5.34
C PRO A 159 -7.32 3.22 5.02
N ASP A 160 -6.61 3.79 6.01
CA ASP A 160 -5.16 3.74 6.10
C ASP A 160 -4.79 2.41 6.78
N TYR A 161 -4.83 1.33 6.00
CA TYR A 161 -4.57 -0.04 6.46
C TYR A 161 -3.12 -0.19 6.96
N ARG A 162 -2.81 -1.31 7.63
CA ARG A 162 -1.43 -1.61 8.10
C ARG A 162 -0.41 -1.39 7.00
N GLY A 163 0.75 -0.81 7.34
CA GLY A 163 1.78 -0.43 6.38
C GLY A 163 1.65 1.00 5.85
N SER A 164 0.52 1.69 6.07
CA SER A 164 0.35 3.08 5.64
C SER A 164 1.35 4.01 6.34
N THR A 165 1.72 5.10 5.63
CA THR A 165 2.65 6.12 6.14
C THR A 165 1.95 7.08 7.12
N GLY A 166 2.76 7.81 7.91
CA GLY A 166 2.26 8.82 8.84
C GLY A 166 1.78 8.30 10.19
N TYR A 167 2.02 7.02 10.50
CA TYR A 167 1.68 6.37 11.77
C TYR A 167 2.89 5.85 12.54
N GLY A 168 4.09 6.14 12.05
CA GLY A 168 5.36 5.73 12.63
C GLY A 168 5.86 4.38 12.12
N ARG A 169 7.12 4.08 12.47
CA ARG A 169 7.87 2.93 11.95
C ARG A 169 7.17 1.59 12.21
N SER A 170 6.72 1.36 13.44
CA SER A 170 6.09 0.09 13.79
C SER A 170 4.84 -0.20 12.96
N PHE A 171 4.03 0.81 12.65
CA PHE A 171 2.85 0.65 11.81
C PHE A 171 3.23 0.40 10.34
N TYR A 172 4.24 1.12 9.84
CA TYR A 172 4.81 0.94 8.51
C TYR A 172 5.31 -0.50 8.29
N GLU A 173 6.07 -1.06 9.24
CA GLU A 173 6.62 -2.41 9.17
C GLU A 173 5.57 -3.53 9.37
N ASN A 174 4.32 -3.20 9.72
CA ASN A 174 3.24 -4.18 9.90
C ASN A 174 2.51 -4.57 8.60
N ILE A 175 2.93 -4.07 7.45
CA ILE A 175 2.39 -4.53 6.16
C ILE A 175 2.58 -6.04 6.00
N ASP A 176 1.62 -6.70 5.36
CA ASP A 176 1.65 -8.15 5.13
C ASP A 176 1.57 -8.54 3.63
N TYR A 177 1.74 -7.57 2.74
CA TYR A 177 1.84 -7.71 1.27
C TYR A 177 0.88 -8.75 0.66
N GLY A 178 -0.41 -8.45 0.62
CA GLY A 178 -1.46 -9.35 0.13
C GLY A 178 -2.06 -10.25 1.21
N GLY A 179 -1.76 -9.96 2.48
CA GLY A 179 -2.22 -10.70 3.65
C GLY A 179 -3.24 -9.93 4.48
N LEU A 180 -2.81 -9.51 5.68
CA LEU A 180 -3.71 -8.99 6.73
C LEU A 180 -4.23 -7.56 6.44
N GLU A 181 -3.64 -6.78 5.55
CA GLU A 181 -4.22 -5.50 5.12
C GLU A 181 -5.57 -5.68 4.42
N ASN A 182 -5.82 -6.84 3.80
CA ASN A 182 -7.13 -7.18 3.25
C ASN A 182 -8.19 -7.25 4.36
N GLU A 183 -7.82 -7.80 5.51
CA GLU A 183 -8.70 -7.92 6.69
C GLU A 183 -8.94 -6.56 7.37
N ASP A 184 -7.96 -5.64 7.36
CA ASP A 184 -8.15 -4.27 7.83
C ASP A 184 -9.20 -3.54 6.98
N VAL A 185 -9.16 -3.73 5.66
CA VAL A 185 -10.14 -3.17 4.74
C VAL A 185 -11.52 -3.82 4.93
N MET A 186 -11.57 -5.13 5.21
CA MET A 186 -12.81 -5.82 5.58
C MET A 186 -13.39 -5.27 6.88
N ALA A 187 -12.56 -5.07 7.92
CA ALA A 187 -13.00 -4.49 9.19
C ALA A 187 -13.58 -3.08 9.00
N SER A 188 -13.05 -2.30 8.06
CA SER A 188 -13.59 -0.98 7.71
C SER A 188 -14.98 -1.08 7.09
N ARG A 189 -15.18 -2.04 6.18
CA ARG A 189 -16.49 -2.34 5.59
C ARG A 189 -17.50 -2.74 6.66
N ASP A 190 -17.14 -3.69 7.52
CA ASP A 190 -18.04 -4.22 8.53
C ASP A 190 -18.41 -3.15 9.55
N TYR A 191 -17.45 -2.31 9.99
CA TYR A 191 -17.74 -1.15 10.83
C TYR A 191 -18.82 -0.23 10.24
N MET A 192 -18.75 0.11 8.95
CA MET A 192 -19.73 0.98 8.31
C MET A 192 -21.12 0.35 8.26
N VAL A 193 -21.20 -0.94 7.96
CA VAL A 193 -22.49 -1.66 7.86
C VAL A 193 -23.12 -1.86 9.24
N GLU A 194 -22.32 -2.08 10.28
CA GLU A 194 -22.80 -2.34 11.64
C GLU A 194 -23.12 -1.05 12.40
N SER A 195 -22.40 0.05 12.11
CA SER A 195 -22.51 1.29 12.92
C SER A 195 -23.37 2.38 12.28
N TYR A 196 -23.67 2.29 10.97
CA TYR A 196 -24.42 3.32 10.27
C TYR A 196 -25.69 2.78 9.61
N ASP A 197 -26.83 3.01 10.23
CA ASP A 197 -28.14 2.58 9.72
C ASP A 197 -28.47 3.07 8.30
N ILE A 198 -27.82 4.15 7.85
CA ILE A 198 -27.99 4.70 6.50
C ILE A 198 -27.19 3.94 5.43
N VAL A 199 -26.30 3.03 5.82
CA VAL A 199 -25.56 2.18 4.88
C VAL A 199 -26.43 1.00 4.45
N ASP A 200 -26.45 0.73 3.15
CA ASP A 200 -27.10 -0.45 2.58
C ASP A 200 -26.10 -1.62 2.52
N PRO A 201 -26.27 -2.67 3.31
CA PRO A 201 -25.32 -3.78 3.33
C PRO A 201 -25.27 -4.58 2.01
N ASP A 202 -26.33 -4.53 1.19
CA ASP A 202 -26.42 -5.21 -0.09
C ASP A 202 -25.81 -4.41 -1.25
N ARG A 203 -25.51 -3.13 -1.02
CA ARG A 203 -24.94 -2.21 -2.01
C ARG A 203 -23.57 -1.68 -1.59
N VAL A 204 -22.65 -2.60 -1.30
CA VAL A 204 -21.26 -2.29 -0.95
C VAL A 204 -20.34 -2.62 -2.12
N GLY A 205 -19.58 -1.64 -2.60
CA GLY A 205 -18.59 -1.80 -3.67
C GLY A 205 -17.17 -1.59 -3.17
N LEU A 206 -16.22 -2.24 -3.83
CA LEU A 206 -14.78 -2.01 -3.67
C LEU A 206 -14.25 -1.18 -4.84
N VAL A 207 -13.40 -0.19 -4.56
CA VAL A 207 -12.75 0.63 -5.59
C VAL A 207 -11.30 0.85 -5.17
N GLY A 208 -10.33 0.40 -5.97
CA GLY A 208 -8.92 0.58 -5.62
C GLY A 208 -7.99 0.57 -6.83
N TRP A 209 -6.85 1.22 -6.70
CA TRP A 209 -5.79 1.29 -7.70
C TRP A 209 -4.50 0.69 -7.17
N SER A 210 -3.70 0.05 -8.05
CA SER A 210 -2.39 -0.49 -7.70
C SER A 210 -2.50 -1.51 -6.55
N HIS A 211 -1.86 -1.30 -5.43
CA HIS A 211 -2.02 -2.13 -4.22
C HIS A 211 -3.46 -2.11 -3.69
N GLY A 212 -4.16 -0.97 -3.75
CA GLY A 212 -5.60 -0.90 -3.46
C GLY A 212 -6.44 -1.73 -4.42
N GLY A 213 -6.00 -1.85 -5.69
CA GLY A 213 -6.56 -2.77 -6.67
C GLY A 213 -6.34 -4.25 -6.31
N MET A 214 -5.16 -4.59 -5.79
CA MET A 214 -4.87 -5.92 -5.23
C MET A 214 -5.81 -6.26 -4.08
N ILE A 215 -5.97 -5.34 -3.12
CA ILE A 215 -6.89 -5.50 -1.99
C ILE A 215 -8.33 -5.68 -2.49
N THR A 216 -8.73 -4.94 -3.53
CA THR A 216 -10.03 -5.10 -4.18
C THR A 216 -10.21 -6.50 -4.75
N LEU A 217 -9.23 -7.01 -5.51
CA LEU A 217 -9.27 -8.35 -6.08
C LEU A 217 -9.32 -9.43 -5.00
N MET A 218 -8.47 -9.31 -3.97
CA MET A 218 -8.40 -10.27 -2.85
C MET A 218 -9.72 -10.33 -2.10
N ASN A 219 -10.29 -9.19 -1.71
CA ASN A 219 -11.53 -9.16 -0.95
C ASN A 219 -12.74 -9.60 -1.77
N LEU A 220 -12.81 -9.23 -3.05
CA LEU A 220 -13.93 -9.62 -3.92
C LEU A 220 -13.95 -11.14 -4.21
N THR A 221 -12.78 -11.77 -4.28
CA THR A 221 -12.65 -13.21 -4.51
C THR A 221 -12.81 -14.03 -3.23
N ARG A 222 -12.25 -13.57 -2.11
CA ARG A 222 -12.27 -14.32 -0.85
C ARG A 222 -13.56 -14.12 -0.05
N TYR A 223 -14.21 -12.96 -0.17
CA TYR A 223 -15.43 -12.59 0.57
C TYR A 223 -16.55 -12.13 -0.37
N PRO A 224 -16.95 -12.96 -1.36
CA PRO A 224 -17.88 -12.53 -2.41
C PRO A 224 -19.25 -12.12 -1.88
N ASP A 225 -19.68 -12.63 -0.74
CA ASP A 225 -20.99 -12.30 -0.16
C ASP A 225 -21.01 -10.96 0.60
N LYS A 226 -19.85 -10.33 0.78
CA LYS A 226 -19.72 -9.04 1.46
C LYS A 226 -19.78 -7.84 0.51
N PHE A 227 -19.67 -8.06 -0.80
CA PHE A 227 -19.61 -6.99 -1.80
C PHE A 227 -20.53 -7.26 -2.98
N ALA A 228 -21.09 -6.22 -3.55
CA ALA A 228 -21.94 -6.27 -4.73
C ALA A 228 -21.12 -6.25 -6.04
N CYS A 229 -20.03 -5.52 -6.07
CA CYS A 229 -19.11 -5.42 -7.22
C CYS A 229 -17.75 -4.85 -6.78
N GLY A 230 -16.76 -4.89 -7.69
CA GLY A 230 -15.44 -4.30 -7.48
C GLY A 230 -14.85 -3.67 -8.74
N TYR A 231 -14.10 -2.60 -8.56
CA TYR A 231 -13.28 -1.96 -9.58
C TYR A 231 -11.80 -1.96 -9.16
N ALA A 232 -10.96 -2.54 -9.99
CA ALA A 232 -9.52 -2.65 -9.79
C ALA A 232 -8.76 -1.97 -10.94
N GLY A 233 -8.21 -0.79 -10.68
CA GLY A 233 -7.37 -0.06 -11.62
C GLY A 233 -5.90 -0.44 -11.46
N VAL A 234 -5.21 -0.76 -12.55
CA VAL A 234 -3.77 -1.11 -12.56
C VAL A 234 -3.36 -2.02 -11.40
N PRO A 235 -4.11 -3.10 -11.10
CA PRO A 235 -3.95 -3.84 -9.86
C PRO A 235 -2.69 -4.69 -9.83
N VAL A 236 -1.98 -4.72 -8.69
CA VAL A 236 -1.04 -5.80 -8.40
C VAL A 236 -1.85 -7.11 -8.30
N SER A 237 -1.48 -8.12 -9.07
CA SER A 237 -2.29 -9.33 -9.20
C SER A 237 -1.53 -10.65 -9.04
N ASP A 238 -0.20 -10.62 -9.17
CA ASP A 238 0.69 -11.79 -8.99
C ASP A 238 1.99 -11.37 -8.34
N VAL A 239 2.07 -11.45 -7.00
CA VAL A 239 3.21 -10.98 -6.22
C VAL A 239 4.49 -11.74 -6.56
N GLY A 240 4.41 -13.04 -6.82
CA GLY A 240 5.56 -13.83 -7.23
C GLY A 240 6.11 -13.38 -8.59
N TYR A 241 5.24 -13.21 -9.57
CA TYR A 241 5.62 -12.71 -10.89
C TYR A 241 6.14 -11.26 -10.81
N ARG A 242 5.51 -10.40 -9.97
CA ARG A 242 5.95 -9.02 -9.76
C ARG A 242 7.43 -8.93 -9.40
N LEU A 243 7.91 -9.75 -8.49
CA LEU A 243 9.32 -9.71 -8.07
C LEU A 243 10.29 -10.17 -9.16
N SER A 244 9.82 -10.87 -10.20
CA SER A 244 10.67 -11.29 -11.33
C SER A 244 11.06 -10.16 -12.28
N TYR A 245 10.35 -9.03 -12.28
CA TYR A 245 10.63 -7.88 -13.15
C TYR A 245 10.94 -6.58 -12.38
N GLN A 246 10.76 -6.57 -11.09
CA GLN A 246 11.09 -5.41 -10.24
C GLN A 246 12.58 -5.37 -9.87
N THR A 247 13.03 -4.22 -9.35
CA THR A 247 14.44 -4.08 -8.92
C THR A 247 14.75 -4.93 -7.68
N PRO A 248 16.03 -5.29 -7.45
CA PRO A 248 16.42 -5.99 -6.23
C PRO A 248 16.03 -5.24 -4.95
N GLU A 249 16.12 -3.92 -4.94
CA GLU A 249 15.75 -3.06 -3.80
C GLU A 249 14.25 -3.15 -3.52
N TYR A 250 13.42 -3.17 -4.56
CA TYR A 250 12.00 -3.39 -4.41
C TYR A 250 11.70 -4.78 -3.83
N SER A 251 12.31 -5.82 -4.39
CA SER A 251 12.15 -7.20 -3.97
C SER A 251 12.60 -7.41 -2.52
N HIS A 252 13.63 -6.67 -2.06
CA HIS A 252 14.11 -6.71 -0.69
C HIS A 252 13.01 -6.37 0.34
N ASN A 253 12.09 -5.46 0.02
CA ASN A 253 10.97 -5.11 0.91
C ASN A 253 10.07 -6.32 1.24
N TYR A 254 9.97 -7.28 0.33
CA TYR A 254 9.18 -8.51 0.53
C TYR A 254 9.99 -9.61 1.23
N THR A 255 11.27 -9.72 0.90
CA THR A 255 12.13 -10.83 1.32
C THR A 255 12.81 -10.63 2.67
N VAL A 256 12.76 -9.43 3.25
CA VAL A 256 13.29 -9.19 4.61
C VAL A 256 12.59 -10.06 5.64
N GLU A 257 13.34 -10.46 6.67
CA GLU A 257 12.94 -11.40 7.71
C GLU A 257 11.64 -11.02 8.43
N TYR A 258 11.40 -9.74 8.63
CA TYR A 258 10.18 -9.23 9.28
C TYR A 258 8.97 -9.08 8.34
N HIS A 259 9.11 -9.41 7.04
CA HIS A 259 8.02 -9.53 6.09
C HIS A 259 7.81 -11.00 5.66
N ILE A 260 7.91 -11.35 4.38
CA ILE A 260 7.76 -12.76 3.95
C ILE A 260 8.97 -13.59 4.36
N GLY A 261 10.17 -12.97 4.42
CA GLY A 261 11.39 -13.57 4.92
C GLY A 261 11.99 -14.63 3.99
N ALA A 262 11.64 -14.62 2.70
CA ALA A 262 12.14 -15.54 1.68
C ALA A 262 11.79 -15.05 0.28
N THR A 263 12.48 -15.56 -0.74
CA THR A 263 12.18 -15.28 -2.15
C THR A 263 11.00 -16.10 -2.66
N PRO A 264 10.43 -15.75 -3.84
CA PRO A 264 9.38 -16.56 -4.48
C PRO A 264 9.82 -18.00 -4.78
N GLU A 265 11.10 -18.23 -5.08
CA GLU A 265 11.66 -19.55 -5.33
C GLU A 265 11.74 -20.40 -4.06
N GLU A 266 12.05 -19.77 -2.93
CA GLU A 266 12.17 -20.43 -1.62
C GLU A 266 10.81 -20.74 -0.99
N LYS A 267 9.80 -19.85 -1.18
CA LYS A 267 8.45 -20.01 -0.61
C LYS A 267 7.35 -19.73 -1.64
N PRO A 268 7.27 -20.50 -2.75
CA PRO A 268 6.31 -20.22 -3.83
C PRO A 268 4.85 -20.25 -3.36
N GLU A 269 4.50 -21.12 -2.42
CA GLU A 269 3.13 -21.21 -1.88
C GLU A 269 2.72 -19.96 -1.09
N GLU A 270 3.67 -19.34 -0.38
CA GLU A 270 3.41 -18.12 0.37
C GLU A 270 3.16 -16.94 -0.57
N TYR A 271 3.90 -16.84 -1.66
CA TYR A 271 3.67 -15.84 -2.70
C TYR A 271 2.37 -16.08 -3.46
N ALA A 272 2.05 -17.33 -3.78
CA ALA A 272 0.77 -17.70 -4.38
C ALA A 272 -0.42 -17.32 -3.47
N ARG A 273 -0.33 -17.62 -2.16
CA ARG A 273 -1.35 -17.24 -1.17
C ARG A 273 -1.62 -15.74 -1.12
N ARG A 274 -0.63 -14.91 -1.44
CA ARG A 274 -0.68 -13.44 -1.43
C ARG A 274 -1.09 -12.84 -2.77
N SER A 275 -1.24 -13.66 -3.80
CA SER A 275 -1.49 -13.24 -5.18
C SER A 275 -2.95 -13.41 -5.58
N PRO A 276 -3.67 -12.35 -5.98
CA PRO A 276 -5.06 -12.43 -6.44
C PRO A 276 -5.31 -13.46 -7.53
N VAL A 277 -4.36 -13.66 -8.46
CA VAL A 277 -4.47 -14.63 -9.56
C VAL A 277 -4.77 -16.04 -9.08
N THR A 278 -4.28 -16.43 -7.91
CA THR A 278 -4.54 -17.72 -7.26
C THR A 278 -6.04 -17.95 -6.98
N TYR A 279 -6.75 -16.88 -6.72
CA TYR A 279 -8.16 -16.89 -6.31
C TYR A 279 -9.13 -16.56 -7.46
N ALA A 280 -8.66 -16.38 -8.68
CA ALA A 280 -9.47 -15.98 -9.82
C ALA A 280 -10.72 -16.87 -10.01
N LYS A 281 -10.59 -18.20 -9.81
CA LYS A 281 -11.70 -19.16 -9.86
C LYS A 281 -12.80 -18.91 -8.84
N GLN A 282 -12.53 -18.14 -7.79
CA GLN A 282 -13.49 -17.86 -6.71
C GLN A 282 -14.32 -16.61 -6.98
N LEU A 283 -13.99 -15.83 -8.01
CA LEU A 283 -14.77 -14.63 -8.36
C LEU A 283 -16.24 -15.02 -8.66
N ARG A 284 -17.17 -14.40 -7.94
CA ARG A 284 -18.63 -14.59 -8.11
C ARG A 284 -19.39 -13.28 -8.30
N LYS A 285 -18.72 -12.15 -8.16
CA LYS A 285 -19.34 -10.81 -8.25
C LYS A 285 -18.76 -10.04 -9.41
N PRO A 286 -19.53 -9.13 -10.00
CA PRO A 286 -19.06 -8.29 -11.10
C PRO A 286 -17.75 -7.57 -10.75
N LEU A 287 -16.80 -7.66 -11.64
CA LEU A 287 -15.48 -7.05 -11.54
C LEU A 287 -15.18 -6.26 -12.81
N ARG A 288 -14.62 -5.06 -12.64
CA ARG A 288 -14.03 -4.31 -13.75
C ARG A 288 -12.55 -4.08 -13.47
N ILE A 289 -11.72 -4.36 -14.48
CA ILE A 289 -10.27 -4.13 -14.44
C ILE A 289 -9.90 -3.13 -15.55
N THR A 290 -9.05 -2.16 -15.22
CA THR A 290 -8.40 -1.30 -16.22
C THR A 290 -6.88 -1.34 -16.05
N THR A 291 -6.14 -1.30 -17.15
CA THR A 291 -4.67 -1.22 -17.17
C THR A 291 -4.19 -0.59 -18.46
N CYS A 292 -2.90 -0.23 -18.54
CA CYS A 292 -2.30 0.28 -19.78
C CYS A 292 -0.96 -0.38 -20.07
N MET A 293 -0.61 -0.44 -21.37
CA MET A 293 0.63 -1.12 -21.81
C MET A 293 1.91 -0.34 -21.46
N ASN A 294 1.79 0.94 -21.16
CA ASN A 294 2.90 1.78 -20.73
C ASN A 294 2.93 2.02 -19.21
N ASP A 295 2.29 1.15 -18.44
CA ASP A 295 2.42 1.16 -16.98
C ASP A 295 3.87 0.83 -16.59
N ASP A 296 4.49 1.71 -15.85
CA ASP A 296 5.90 1.66 -15.44
C ASP A 296 6.11 1.10 -14.02
N ASP A 297 5.03 0.79 -13.31
CA ASP A 297 5.05 0.16 -11.99
C ASP A 297 4.44 -1.24 -12.00
N VAL A 298 3.17 -1.39 -12.42
CA VAL A 298 2.52 -2.69 -12.55
C VAL A 298 2.53 -3.13 -14.01
N SER A 299 3.41 -4.06 -14.36
CA SER A 299 3.50 -4.56 -15.73
C SER A 299 2.14 -5.04 -16.25
N VAL A 300 1.77 -4.61 -17.46
CA VAL A 300 0.56 -5.11 -18.12
C VAL A 300 0.54 -6.64 -18.22
N THR A 301 1.70 -7.29 -18.29
CA THR A 301 1.81 -8.76 -18.32
C THR A 301 1.36 -9.38 -16.99
N GLU A 302 1.62 -8.73 -15.87
CA GLU A 302 1.12 -9.17 -14.56
C GLU A 302 -0.42 -9.13 -14.53
N VAL A 303 -1.02 -8.03 -14.98
CA VAL A 303 -2.48 -7.90 -15.04
C VAL A 303 -3.08 -8.87 -16.07
N GLN A 304 -2.40 -9.10 -17.19
CA GLN A 304 -2.83 -10.06 -18.22
C GLN A 304 -2.94 -11.49 -17.65
N ARG A 305 -2.02 -11.91 -16.78
CA ARG A 305 -2.10 -13.22 -16.11
C ARG A 305 -3.38 -13.36 -15.28
N MET A 306 -3.81 -12.29 -14.62
CA MET A 306 -5.11 -12.27 -13.91
C MET A 306 -6.28 -12.35 -14.87
N ILE A 307 -6.27 -11.58 -15.96
CA ILE A 307 -7.30 -11.61 -17.02
C ILE A 307 -7.39 -13.00 -17.63
N ASP A 308 -6.28 -13.64 -17.96
CA ASP A 308 -6.21 -14.97 -18.53
C ASP A 308 -6.78 -16.02 -17.56
N SER A 309 -6.44 -15.92 -16.29
CA SER A 309 -6.97 -16.82 -15.25
C SER A 309 -8.47 -16.66 -15.06
N LEU A 310 -8.99 -15.43 -15.03
CA LEU A 310 -10.43 -15.16 -14.97
C LEU A 310 -11.17 -15.73 -16.21
N THR A 311 -10.59 -15.55 -17.38
CA THR A 311 -11.12 -16.07 -18.65
C THR A 311 -11.13 -17.59 -18.67
N PHE A 312 -10.02 -18.23 -18.28
CA PHE A 312 -9.91 -19.69 -18.17
C PHE A 312 -10.96 -20.29 -17.24
N HIS A 313 -11.27 -19.62 -16.14
CA HIS A 313 -12.27 -20.04 -15.19
C HIS A 313 -13.70 -19.57 -15.53
N HIS A 314 -13.92 -18.98 -16.70
CA HIS A 314 -15.22 -18.47 -17.15
C HIS A 314 -15.89 -17.54 -16.14
N ARG A 315 -15.12 -16.59 -15.59
CA ARG A 315 -15.64 -15.59 -14.64
C ARG A 315 -16.25 -14.42 -15.37
N ASP A 316 -17.29 -13.82 -14.79
CA ASP A 316 -17.93 -12.62 -15.32
C ASP A 316 -17.13 -11.37 -14.87
N PHE A 317 -16.47 -10.72 -15.82
CA PHE A 317 -15.70 -9.49 -15.59
C PHE A 317 -15.61 -8.64 -16.85
N GLU A 318 -15.39 -7.34 -16.65
CA GLU A 318 -15.07 -6.39 -17.71
C GLU A 318 -13.59 -6.01 -17.60
N CYS A 319 -12.89 -5.94 -18.71
CA CYS A 319 -11.53 -5.42 -18.74
C CYS A 319 -11.31 -4.42 -19.88
N LYS A 320 -10.44 -3.45 -19.64
CA LYS A 320 -9.99 -2.52 -20.66
C LYS A 320 -8.48 -2.31 -20.52
N VAL A 321 -7.76 -2.67 -21.57
CA VAL A 321 -6.32 -2.49 -21.69
C VAL A 321 -6.07 -1.34 -22.67
N PHE A 322 -5.43 -0.27 -22.21
CA PHE A 322 -5.12 0.89 -23.04
C PHE A 322 -3.72 0.77 -23.65
N PRO A 323 -3.55 1.04 -24.96
CA PRO A 323 -2.23 0.92 -25.59
C PRO A 323 -1.20 1.90 -25.02
N LYS A 324 -1.62 3.12 -24.76
CA LYS A 324 -0.77 4.17 -24.17
C LYS A 324 -1.63 5.22 -23.52
N MET A 325 -1.31 5.53 -22.26
CA MET A 325 -2.04 6.56 -21.50
C MET A 325 -1.10 7.60 -20.92
N PRO A 326 -1.49 8.90 -20.94
CA PRO A 326 -0.78 9.92 -20.20
C PRO A 326 -0.79 9.58 -18.71
N GLY A 327 0.33 9.80 -18.02
CA GLY A 327 0.46 9.51 -16.59
C GLY A 327 0.74 8.04 -16.26
N ALA A 328 0.92 7.16 -17.26
CA ALA A 328 1.33 5.76 -17.08
C ALA A 328 0.58 5.08 -15.91
N HIS A 329 1.26 4.64 -14.85
CA HIS A 329 0.63 3.99 -13.69
C HIS A 329 -0.46 4.85 -13.00
N ALA A 330 -0.40 6.18 -13.12
CA ALA A 330 -1.36 7.10 -12.49
C ALA A 330 -2.50 7.55 -13.41
N PHE A 331 -2.63 7.02 -14.63
CA PHE A 331 -3.46 7.57 -15.70
C PHE A 331 -4.92 7.80 -15.31
N GLU A 332 -5.51 6.97 -14.46
CA GLU A 332 -6.91 7.11 -14.04
C GLU A 332 -7.12 8.20 -12.98
N ARG A 333 -6.06 8.57 -12.26
CA ARG A 333 -6.12 9.49 -11.13
C ARG A 333 -5.67 10.90 -11.44
N ILE A 334 -5.07 11.11 -12.62
CA ILE A 334 -4.65 12.44 -13.07
C ILE A 334 -5.86 13.25 -13.59
N ASP A 335 -5.67 14.55 -13.71
CA ASP A 335 -6.68 15.44 -14.31
C ASP A 335 -6.45 15.58 -15.82
N SER A 336 -6.78 14.54 -16.57
CA SER A 336 -6.80 14.55 -18.03
C SER A 336 -8.20 14.20 -18.56
N MET A 337 -8.46 14.48 -19.83
CA MET A 337 -9.74 14.12 -20.46
C MET A 337 -9.93 12.61 -20.49
N GLU A 338 -8.87 11.89 -20.84
CA GLU A 338 -8.86 10.44 -20.89
C GLU A 338 -9.15 9.82 -19.50
N ALA A 339 -8.55 10.38 -18.45
CA ALA A 339 -8.83 9.96 -17.07
C ALA A 339 -10.28 10.22 -16.67
N CYS A 340 -10.86 11.38 -17.07
CA CYS A 340 -12.28 11.67 -16.84
C CYS A 340 -13.19 10.65 -17.55
N GLU A 341 -12.88 10.27 -18.78
CA GLU A 341 -13.63 9.24 -19.52
C GLU A 341 -13.59 7.89 -18.84
N ILE A 342 -12.41 7.48 -18.37
CA ILE A 342 -12.23 6.21 -17.66
C ILE A 342 -12.99 6.22 -16.34
N ARG A 343 -12.92 7.31 -15.56
CA ARG A 343 -13.69 7.42 -14.32
C ARG A 343 -15.20 7.43 -14.58
N LEU A 344 -15.65 8.10 -15.66
CA LEU A 344 -17.06 8.06 -16.06
C LEU A 344 -17.52 6.65 -16.39
N ASP A 345 -16.74 5.89 -17.15
CA ASP A 345 -16.99 4.47 -17.45
C ASP A 345 -17.03 3.62 -16.17
N THR A 346 -16.11 3.90 -15.23
CA THR A 346 -16.05 3.21 -13.93
C THR A 346 -17.30 3.51 -13.11
N TYR A 347 -17.74 4.76 -13.05
CA TYR A 347 -18.99 5.12 -12.35
C TYR A 347 -20.22 4.53 -13.02
N ALA A 348 -20.25 4.42 -14.34
CA ALA A 348 -21.32 3.73 -15.06
C ALA A 348 -21.37 2.23 -14.70
N PHE A 349 -20.21 1.58 -14.58
CA PHE A 349 -20.12 0.20 -14.08
C PHE A 349 -20.64 0.09 -12.63
N LEU A 350 -20.12 0.89 -11.71
CA LEU A 350 -20.54 0.88 -10.31
C LEU A 350 -22.03 1.15 -10.14
N ALA A 351 -22.57 2.10 -10.91
CA ALA A 351 -23.99 2.47 -10.83
C ALA A 351 -24.94 1.33 -11.20
N ARG A 352 -24.56 0.41 -12.10
CA ARG A 352 -25.36 -0.77 -12.45
C ARG A 352 -25.65 -1.68 -11.27
N TYR A 353 -24.70 -1.79 -10.35
CA TYR A 353 -24.77 -2.74 -9.22
C TYR A 353 -25.10 -2.05 -7.89
N LEU A 354 -24.71 -0.79 -7.72
CA LEU A 354 -24.86 -0.06 -6.47
C LEU A 354 -26.00 0.95 -6.47
N ASN A 355 -26.52 1.34 -7.64
CA ASN A 355 -27.65 2.22 -7.82
C ASN A 355 -27.58 3.50 -6.94
N PRO A 356 -26.57 4.37 -7.12
CA PRO A 356 -26.47 5.61 -6.35
C PRO A 356 -27.60 6.57 -6.68
N PRO A 357 -27.98 7.46 -5.74
CA PRO A 357 -29.10 8.41 -5.95
C PRO A 357 -28.97 9.34 -7.15
N LYS A 358 -27.72 9.72 -7.49
CA LYS A 358 -27.43 10.73 -8.52
C LYS A 358 -26.23 10.29 -9.37
N PRO A 359 -26.34 9.24 -10.18
CA PRO A 359 -25.22 8.75 -10.98
C PRO A 359 -24.72 9.82 -11.94
N ILE A 360 -23.42 10.05 -12.02
CA ILE A 360 -22.78 10.90 -13.02
C ILE A 360 -22.87 10.23 -14.38
N ARG A 361 -23.32 10.97 -15.40
CA ARG A 361 -23.54 10.44 -16.76
C ARG A 361 -22.77 11.16 -17.85
N THR A 362 -22.19 12.33 -17.54
CA THR A 362 -21.45 13.13 -18.52
C THR A 362 -20.14 13.63 -17.94
N ILE A 363 -19.16 13.87 -18.81
CA ILE A 363 -17.88 14.50 -18.43
C ILE A 363 -18.11 15.88 -17.80
N LYS A 364 -19.10 16.63 -18.28
CA LYS A 364 -19.44 17.93 -17.69
C LYS A 364 -19.86 17.81 -16.22
N ASP A 365 -20.72 16.84 -15.90
CA ASP A 365 -21.19 16.61 -14.54
C ASP A 365 -20.05 16.07 -13.66
N LEU A 366 -19.21 15.20 -14.20
CA LEU A 366 -18.03 14.68 -13.52
C LEU A 366 -17.07 15.80 -13.12
N ARG A 367 -16.70 16.66 -14.06
CA ARG A 367 -15.83 17.81 -13.80
C ARG A 367 -16.45 18.79 -12.80
N LYS A 368 -17.74 19.07 -12.93
CA LYS A 368 -18.45 19.92 -11.95
C LYS A 368 -18.43 19.32 -10.54
N ALA A 369 -18.50 18.00 -10.42
CA ALA A 369 -18.46 17.32 -9.13
C ALA A 369 -17.06 17.30 -8.53
N GLY A 370 -16.03 16.99 -9.33
CA GLY A 370 -14.66 16.78 -8.89
C GLY A 370 -13.91 18.04 -8.49
N TYR A 371 -14.22 19.19 -9.14
CA TYR A 371 -13.44 20.41 -8.98
C TYR A 371 -14.22 21.54 -8.34
N LEU A 372 -13.65 22.11 -7.29
CA LEU A 372 -14.03 23.40 -6.75
C LEU A 372 -13.26 24.48 -7.52
N TYR A 373 -13.91 25.06 -8.53
CA TYR A 373 -13.43 26.31 -9.10
C TYR A 373 -14.17 27.46 -8.40
N HIS A 374 -13.44 28.18 -7.61
CA HIS A 374 -13.83 29.49 -7.09
C HIS A 374 -12.91 30.55 -7.66
#